data_fd03ac5491f159541888d6272064d7c8
#
_entry.id   fd03ac5491f159541888d6272064d7c8
#
_cell.length_a   1.000
_cell.length_b   1.000
_cell.length_c   1.000
_cell.angle_alpha   90.00
_cell.angle_beta   90.00
_cell.angle_gamma   90.00
#
_symmetry.space_group_name_H-M   'P 1'
#
loop_
_entity.id
_entity.type
_entity.pdbx_description
1 polymer ?
#
loop_
_entity_poly.entity_id
_entity_poly.type
_entity_poly.pdbx_seq_one_letter_code
_entity_poly.pdbx_strand_id
1 'polypeptide(L)'
;YYIGQKYEISHQMGRKHREERREKREDFAAKRTQQKRKNTLLAVGILGLIGLIVGYASYEFVTMGTDTPGAPPGAGKLGDEHEHASMLVRIFGDKFDFSATTYQIKSSWIHFEESDGNTIHRHSSGVTLDYLFGTLSIEIDEDCYIFADGRQFCTNEDYSLKYFINGTSVNSINDYVVQDDDRILIS
;
A
#
# COMPACT_ATOMS: atom_id res chain seq x y z
N TYR A 1 -6.41 -4.13 -93.63
CA TYR A 1 -6.21 -5.28 -92.72
C TYR A 1 -5.33 -4.93 -91.51
N TYR A 2 -4.37 -4.02 -91.63
CA TYR A 2 -3.36 -3.72 -90.59
C TYR A 2 -3.89 -2.81 -89.44
N ILE A 3 -4.88 -2.02 -89.69
CA ILE A 3 -5.43 -1.06 -88.66
C ILE A 3 -6.34 -1.75 -87.65
N GLY A 4 -7.12 -2.76 -88.05
CA GLY A 4 -8.02 -3.51 -87.13
C GLY A 4 -7.26 -4.34 -86.08
N GLN A 5 -6.17 -4.93 -86.48
CA GLN A 5 -5.37 -5.77 -85.60
C GLN A 5 -4.66 -4.95 -84.48
N LYS A 6 -4.24 -3.74 -84.78
CA LYS A 6 -3.61 -2.83 -83.79
C LYS A 6 -4.64 -2.30 -82.78
N TYR A 7 -5.89 -2.15 -83.18
CA TYR A 7 -6.96 -1.71 -82.32
C TYR A 7 -7.40 -2.80 -81.35
N GLU A 8 -7.45 -4.07 -81.74
CA GLU A 8 -7.78 -5.19 -80.91
C GLU A 8 -6.69 -5.42 -79.85
N ILE A 9 -5.40 -5.35 -80.20
CA ILE A 9 -4.27 -5.52 -79.30
C ILE A 9 -4.24 -4.42 -78.21
N SER A 10 -4.51 -3.17 -78.62
CA SER A 10 -4.62 -2.04 -77.67
C SER A 10 -5.77 -2.20 -76.70
N HIS A 11 -6.93 -2.69 -77.17
CA HIS A 11 -8.09 -2.91 -76.33
C HIS A 11 -7.93 -4.08 -75.34
N GLN A 12 -7.23 -5.15 -75.77
CA GLN A 12 -6.88 -6.28 -74.90
C GLN A 12 -5.89 -5.89 -73.86
N MET A 13 -4.86 -5.09 -74.17
CA MET A 13 -3.89 -4.57 -73.17
C MET A 13 -4.59 -3.67 -72.16
N GLY A 14 -5.53 -2.84 -72.57
CA GLY A 14 -6.28 -2.00 -71.68
C GLY A 14 -7.17 -2.78 -70.71
N ARG A 15 -7.78 -3.91 -71.15
CA ARG A 15 -8.55 -4.79 -70.25
C ARG A 15 -7.65 -5.47 -69.24
N LYS A 16 -6.54 -6.08 -69.70
CA LYS A 16 -5.59 -6.78 -68.84
C LYS A 16 -5.04 -5.85 -67.73
N HIS A 17 -4.72 -4.63 -68.08
CA HIS A 17 -4.23 -3.63 -67.11
C HIS A 17 -5.27 -3.19 -66.08
N ARG A 18 -6.57 -3.18 -66.47
CA ARG A 18 -7.68 -2.91 -65.53
C ARG A 18 -7.91 -4.09 -64.59
N GLU A 19 -7.85 -5.31 -65.09
CA GLU A 19 -7.98 -6.52 -64.27
C GLU A 19 -6.87 -6.63 -63.23
N GLU A 20 -5.60 -6.44 -63.65
CA GLU A 20 -4.47 -6.42 -62.72
C GLU A 20 -4.57 -5.36 -61.63
N ARG A 21 -5.08 -4.18 -61.97
CA ARG A 21 -5.32 -3.12 -60.98
C ARG A 21 -6.46 -3.49 -60.04
N ARG A 22 -7.47 -4.19 -60.49
CA ARG A 22 -8.61 -4.62 -59.69
C ARG A 22 -8.17 -5.73 -58.73
N GLU A 23 -7.45 -6.73 -59.19
CA GLU A 23 -6.88 -7.79 -58.37
C GLU A 23 -5.95 -7.23 -57.28
N LYS A 24 -5.07 -6.30 -57.60
CA LYS A 24 -4.19 -5.64 -56.61
C LYS A 24 -4.97 -4.88 -55.54
N ARG A 25 -6.09 -4.22 -55.95
CA ARG A 25 -6.95 -3.53 -54.98
C ARG A 25 -7.69 -4.50 -54.06
N GLU A 26 -8.20 -5.60 -54.62
CA GLU A 26 -8.90 -6.65 -53.86
C GLU A 26 -7.94 -7.33 -52.86
N ASP A 27 -6.73 -7.67 -53.28
CA ASP A 27 -5.67 -8.21 -52.46
C ASP A 27 -5.26 -7.25 -51.33
N PHE A 28 -5.11 -5.97 -51.64
CA PHE A 28 -4.77 -4.96 -50.65
C PHE A 28 -5.91 -4.76 -49.61
N ALA A 29 -7.16 -4.76 -50.08
CA ALA A 29 -8.33 -4.68 -49.22
C ALA A 29 -8.44 -5.92 -48.29
N ALA A 30 -8.18 -7.12 -48.82
CA ALA A 30 -8.20 -8.37 -48.07
C ALA A 30 -7.10 -8.37 -46.98
N LYS A 31 -5.86 -8.00 -47.34
CA LYS A 31 -4.74 -7.89 -46.41
C LYS A 31 -5.02 -6.86 -45.30
N ARG A 32 -5.57 -5.69 -45.66
CA ARG A 32 -5.94 -4.65 -44.69
C ARG A 32 -7.03 -5.13 -43.71
N THR A 33 -8.02 -5.85 -44.21
CA THR A 33 -9.07 -6.42 -43.36
C THR A 33 -8.53 -7.48 -42.42
N GLN A 34 -7.65 -8.36 -42.90
CA GLN A 34 -6.99 -9.37 -42.07
C GLN A 34 -6.12 -8.72 -40.99
N GLN A 35 -5.35 -7.68 -41.32
CA GLN A 35 -4.54 -6.95 -40.37
C GLN A 35 -5.39 -6.26 -39.31
N LYS A 36 -6.49 -5.62 -39.71
CA LYS A 36 -7.44 -5.03 -38.76
C LYS A 36 -7.99 -6.06 -37.78
N ARG A 37 -8.43 -7.23 -38.29
CA ARG A 37 -8.91 -8.32 -37.41
C ARG A 37 -7.86 -8.79 -36.42
N LYS A 38 -6.60 -8.99 -36.87
CA LYS A 38 -5.48 -9.36 -35.98
C LYS A 38 -5.25 -8.31 -34.90
N ASN A 39 -5.21 -7.03 -35.27
CA ASN A 39 -5.00 -5.93 -34.32
C ASN A 39 -6.17 -5.82 -33.33
N THR A 40 -7.41 -6.00 -33.79
CA THR A 40 -8.60 -6.00 -32.90
C THR A 40 -8.55 -7.16 -31.92
N LEU A 41 -8.23 -8.38 -32.37
CA LEU A 41 -8.08 -9.52 -31.49
C LEU A 41 -6.97 -9.33 -30.46
N LEU A 42 -5.83 -8.75 -30.88
CA LEU A 42 -4.75 -8.41 -29.98
C LEU A 42 -5.19 -7.39 -28.92
N ALA A 43 -5.87 -6.32 -29.37
CA ALA A 43 -6.37 -5.28 -28.46
C ALA A 43 -7.40 -5.84 -27.45
N VAL A 44 -8.33 -6.68 -27.92
CA VAL A 44 -9.31 -7.36 -27.02
C VAL A 44 -8.61 -8.29 -26.04
N GLY A 45 -7.57 -9.02 -26.49
CA GLY A 45 -6.79 -9.88 -25.60
C GLY A 45 -6.05 -9.10 -24.53
N ILE A 46 -5.41 -7.98 -24.89
CA ILE A 46 -4.72 -7.11 -23.92
C ILE A 46 -5.70 -6.49 -22.92
N LEU A 47 -6.82 -5.94 -23.40
CA LEU A 47 -7.84 -5.36 -22.52
C LEU A 47 -8.47 -6.40 -21.61
N GLY A 48 -8.69 -7.62 -22.09
CA GLY A 48 -9.18 -8.73 -21.29
C GLY A 48 -8.20 -9.10 -20.18
N LEU A 49 -6.91 -9.17 -20.50
CA LEU A 49 -5.86 -9.46 -19.52
C LEU A 49 -5.77 -8.36 -18.44
N ILE A 50 -5.81 -7.08 -18.85
CA ILE A 50 -5.84 -5.96 -17.92
C ILE A 50 -7.06 -6.04 -17.00
N GLY A 51 -8.24 -6.33 -17.57
CA GLY A 51 -9.47 -6.50 -16.80
C GLY A 51 -9.39 -7.63 -15.78
N LEU A 52 -8.77 -8.75 -16.14
CA LEU A 52 -8.54 -9.86 -15.21
C LEU A 52 -7.58 -9.49 -14.07
N ILE A 53 -6.48 -8.80 -14.38
CA ILE A 53 -5.50 -8.35 -13.37
C ILE A 53 -6.16 -7.37 -12.39
N VAL A 54 -6.86 -6.36 -12.92
CA VAL A 54 -7.55 -5.36 -12.09
C VAL A 54 -8.66 -6.00 -11.27
N GLY A 55 -9.44 -6.90 -11.88
CA GLY A 55 -10.52 -7.62 -11.19
C GLY A 55 -10.00 -8.52 -10.07
N TYR A 56 -8.91 -9.24 -10.32
CA TYR A 56 -8.26 -10.06 -9.31
C TYR A 56 -7.68 -9.21 -8.16
N ALA A 57 -6.96 -8.15 -8.50
CA ALA A 57 -6.40 -7.23 -7.50
C ALA A 57 -7.50 -6.56 -6.64
N SER A 58 -8.61 -6.19 -7.27
CA SER A 58 -9.77 -5.63 -6.54
C SER A 58 -10.44 -6.69 -5.66
N TYR A 59 -10.56 -7.93 -6.12
CA TYR A 59 -11.09 -9.04 -5.33
C TYR A 59 -10.22 -9.30 -4.10
N GLU A 60 -8.90 -9.43 -4.28
CA GLU A 60 -7.94 -9.58 -3.18
C GLU A 60 -8.05 -8.41 -2.19
N PHE A 61 -8.08 -7.17 -2.67
CA PHE A 61 -8.18 -5.99 -1.82
C PHE A 61 -9.47 -5.97 -0.98
N VAL A 62 -10.61 -6.38 -1.55
CA VAL A 62 -11.91 -6.42 -0.84
C VAL A 62 -12.00 -7.63 0.10
N THR A 63 -11.36 -8.76 -0.26
CA THR A 63 -11.35 -9.99 0.55
C THR A 63 -10.17 -10.08 1.52
N MET A 64 -9.18 -9.16 1.44
CA MET A 64 -8.18 -8.99 2.47
C MET A 64 -8.90 -8.72 3.79
N GLY A 65 -9.07 -9.80 4.57
CA GLY A 65 -9.55 -9.74 5.94
C GLY A 65 -8.50 -9.14 6.86
N THR A 66 -8.53 -9.54 8.12
CA THR A 66 -7.58 -9.15 9.18
C THR A 66 -6.09 -9.47 8.87
N ASP A 67 -5.82 -10.22 7.80
CA ASP A 67 -4.48 -10.60 7.35
C ASP A 67 -3.88 -9.57 6.36
N THR A 68 -4.07 -8.27 6.59
CA THR A 68 -3.38 -7.22 5.82
C THR A 68 -1.86 -7.42 5.96
N PRO A 69 -1.10 -7.54 4.84
CA PRO A 69 0.35 -7.71 4.94
C PRO A 69 0.99 -6.61 5.79
N GLY A 70 1.72 -7.00 6.83
CA GLY A 70 2.32 -6.07 7.81
C GLY A 70 1.40 -5.66 8.96
N ALA A 71 0.20 -6.24 9.08
CA ALA A 71 -0.63 -6.07 10.27
C ALA A 71 0.07 -6.63 11.51
N PRO A 72 0.04 -5.92 12.63
CA PRO A 72 0.53 -6.46 13.89
C PRO A 72 -0.35 -7.63 14.35
N PRO A 73 0.23 -8.58 15.13
CA PRO A 73 -0.53 -9.69 15.69
C PRO A 73 -1.75 -9.19 16.48
N GLY A 74 -2.92 -9.76 16.21
CA GLY A 74 -4.16 -9.43 16.90
C GLY A 74 -4.85 -8.14 16.42
N ALA A 75 -4.26 -7.40 15.49
CA ALA A 75 -4.88 -6.20 14.93
C ALA A 75 -6.14 -6.53 14.13
N GLY A 76 -7.15 -5.68 14.23
CA GLY A 76 -8.34 -5.68 13.39
C GLY A 76 -8.03 -5.16 11.97
N LYS A 77 -9.05 -4.70 11.29
CA LYS A 77 -8.89 -4.10 9.96
C LYS A 77 -8.35 -2.69 10.09
N LEU A 78 -7.35 -2.32 9.27
CA LEU A 78 -6.85 -0.94 9.24
C LEU A 78 -7.99 0.05 8.93
N GLY A 79 -8.16 1.04 9.81
CA GLY A 79 -9.22 2.04 9.74
C GLY A 79 -10.55 1.60 10.36
N ASP A 80 -10.61 0.48 11.08
CA ASP A 80 -11.82 0.06 11.82
C ASP A 80 -12.03 0.85 13.12
N GLU A 81 -10.96 1.45 13.65
CA GLU A 81 -11.00 2.39 14.80
C GLU A 81 -10.14 3.61 14.52
N HIS A 82 -10.38 4.70 15.25
CA HIS A 82 -9.56 5.90 15.24
C HIS A 82 -9.58 6.53 16.63
N GLU A 83 -8.60 6.13 17.44
CA GLU A 83 -8.53 6.48 18.86
C GLU A 83 -7.33 7.40 19.13
N HIS A 84 -7.49 8.32 20.05
CA HIS A 84 -6.44 9.24 20.49
C HIS A 84 -6.14 9.05 21.96
N ALA A 85 -4.87 8.90 22.31
CA ALA A 85 -4.44 8.81 23.69
C ALA A 85 -3.22 9.71 23.93
N SER A 86 -3.15 10.33 25.09
CA SER A 86 -1.98 11.09 25.47
C SER A 86 -0.93 10.22 26.15
N MET A 87 0.34 10.40 25.76
CA MET A 87 1.47 9.69 26.34
C MET A 87 2.56 10.66 26.82
N LEU A 88 3.07 10.41 28.00
CA LEU A 88 4.20 11.12 28.58
C LEU A 88 5.24 10.11 29.07
N VAL A 89 6.44 10.17 28.51
CA VAL A 89 7.59 9.40 28.99
C VAL A 89 8.54 10.36 29.70
N ARG A 90 8.91 10.03 30.94
CA ARG A 90 9.89 10.76 31.75
C ARG A 90 11.03 9.85 32.16
N ILE A 91 12.24 10.26 31.87
CA ILE A 91 13.46 9.54 32.25
C ILE A 91 14.24 10.44 33.20
N PHE A 92 14.37 9.99 34.46
CA PHE A 92 14.94 10.82 35.54
C PHE A 92 14.27 12.19 35.72
N GLY A 93 12.96 12.26 35.42
CA GLY A 93 12.18 13.48 35.50
C GLY A 93 12.15 14.31 34.23
N ASP A 94 13.07 14.11 33.29
CA ASP A 94 13.09 14.81 32.01
C ASP A 94 12.14 14.18 31.01
N LYS A 95 11.35 15.02 30.33
CA LYS A 95 10.43 14.57 29.30
C LYS A 95 11.18 14.07 28.08
N PHE A 96 10.84 12.87 27.61
CA PHE A 96 11.27 12.39 26.31
C PHE A 96 10.35 12.95 25.21
N ASP A 97 10.93 13.41 24.10
CA ASP A 97 10.23 14.09 23.03
C ASP A 97 10.10 13.20 21.78
N PHE A 98 8.87 12.76 21.47
CA PHE A 98 8.56 12.01 20.28
C PHE A 98 8.16 12.90 19.08
N SER A 99 8.23 14.23 19.18
CA SER A 99 7.91 15.15 18.07
C SER A 99 8.94 15.12 16.95
N ALA A 100 10.13 14.60 17.19
CA ALA A 100 11.17 14.48 16.19
C ALA A 100 10.74 13.59 15.03
N THR A 101 11.08 13.97 13.79
CA THR A 101 10.70 13.27 12.54
C THR A 101 11.03 11.76 12.57
N THR A 102 12.08 11.39 13.31
CA THR A 102 12.48 9.98 13.46
C THR A 102 11.42 9.12 14.16
N TYR A 103 10.48 9.71 14.91
CA TYR A 103 9.41 9.00 15.64
C TYR A 103 8.03 9.18 15.00
N GLN A 104 7.91 10.01 13.95
CA GLN A 104 6.63 10.34 13.35
C GLN A 104 6.23 9.35 12.26
N ILE A 105 4.95 8.96 12.22
CA ILE A 105 4.29 8.13 11.19
C ILE A 105 5.07 6.84 10.90
N LYS A 106 5.48 6.11 11.95
CA LYS A 106 6.27 4.87 11.80
C LYS A 106 5.44 3.67 11.37
N SER A 107 4.14 3.69 11.60
CA SER A 107 3.21 2.66 11.22
C SER A 107 1.87 3.29 10.83
N SER A 108 1.13 2.69 9.91
CA SER A 108 -0.26 3.10 9.62
C SER A 108 -1.26 2.63 10.68
N TRP A 109 -0.87 1.74 11.57
CA TRP A 109 -1.75 1.12 12.56
C TRP A 109 -1.83 1.90 13.87
N ILE A 110 -0.67 2.44 14.29
CA ILE A 110 -0.51 3.27 15.49
C ILE A 110 0.74 4.12 15.34
N HIS A 111 0.68 5.41 15.64
CA HIS A 111 1.80 6.34 15.46
C HIS A 111 1.60 7.67 16.19
N PHE A 112 2.66 8.48 16.19
CA PHE A 112 2.62 9.91 16.42
C PHE A 112 2.62 10.65 15.08
N GLU A 113 1.94 11.78 14.97
CA GLU A 113 1.87 12.59 13.74
C GLU A 113 1.85 14.10 14.03
N GLU A 114 1.85 14.93 12.99
CA GLU A 114 1.80 16.40 13.05
C GLU A 114 2.88 17.07 13.91
N SER A 115 4.03 16.41 14.09
CA SER A 115 5.08 16.82 15.03
C SER A 115 4.59 16.93 16.47
N ASP A 116 3.49 16.30 16.84
CA ASP A 116 3.07 16.08 18.20
C ASP A 116 3.70 14.78 18.73
N GLY A 117 4.46 14.89 19.80
CA GLY A 117 5.08 13.76 20.48
C GLY A 117 4.34 13.35 21.76
N ASN A 118 3.10 13.81 21.93
CA ASN A 118 2.30 13.51 23.13
C ASN A 118 1.03 12.74 22.81
N THR A 119 0.54 12.81 21.58
CA THR A 119 -0.72 12.17 21.17
C THR A 119 -0.42 10.95 20.32
N ILE A 120 -0.86 9.79 20.77
CA ILE A 120 -0.87 8.53 20.01
C ILE A 120 -2.14 8.51 19.16
N HIS A 121 -2.02 8.17 17.89
CA HIS A 121 -3.11 7.88 16.98
C HIS A 121 -3.14 6.38 16.70
N ARG A 122 -4.25 5.69 17.04
CA ARG A 122 -4.45 4.26 16.77
C ARG A 122 -5.58 4.08 15.76
N HIS A 123 -5.29 3.42 14.64
CA HIS A 123 -6.19 3.28 13.49
C HIS A 123 -6.76 1.87 13.31
N SER A 124 -6.59 1.00 14.30
CA SER A 124 -7.13 -0.36 14.24
C SER A 124 -7.33 -0.92 15.63
N SER A 125 -8.37 -1.73 15.81
CA SER A 125 -8.59 -2.51 17.02
C SER A 125 -7.43 -3.49 17.28
N GLY A 126 -7.21 -3.83 18.54
CA GLY A 126 -6.23 -4.85 18.96
C GLY A 126 -4.76 -4.48 18.79
N VAL A 127 -4.41 -3.26 18.39
CA VAL A 127 -3.01 -2.81 18.27
C VAL A 127 -2.50 -2.35 19.63
N THR A 128 -1.42 -2.99 20.08
CA THR A 128 -0.85 -2.80 21.42
C THR A 128 0.22 -1.72 21.48
N LEU A 129 0.54 -1.26 22.69
CA LEU A 129 1.66 -0.35 22.92
C LEU A 129 3.01 -1.01 22.65
N ASP A 130 3.16 -2.31 22.86
CA ASP A 130 4.38 -3.06 22.47
C ASP A 130 4.68 -2.87 20.97
N TYR A 131 3.65 -2.99 20.14
CA TYR A 131 3.81 -2.73 18.70
C TYR A 131 4.19 -1.28 18.40
N LEU A 132 3.58 -0.29 19.08
CA LEU A 132 3.98 1.12 18.92
C LEU A 132 5.47 1.29 19.23
N PHE A 133 5.92 0.85 20.39
CA PHE A 133 7.31 1.00 20.81
C PHE A 133 8.28 0.23 19.90
N GLY A 134 7.90 -0.96 19.44
CA GLY A 134 8.66 -1.71 18.46
C GLY A 134 8.85 -0.94 17.13
N THR A 135 7.84 -0.22 16.65
CA THR A 135 7.97 0.65 15.44
C THR A 135 8.93 1.82 15.65
N LEU A 136 9.07 2.28 16.89
CA LEU A 136 10.00 3.35 17.28
C LEU A 136 11.41 2.82 17.57
N SER A 137 11.63 1.49 17.46
CA SER A 137 12.86 0.81 17.85
C SER A 137 13.19 1.00 19.34
N ILE A 138 12.15 0.96 20.16
CA ILE A 138 12.22 1.00 21.61
C ILE A 138 11.68 -0.31 22.14
N GLU A 139 12.42 -0.98 23.01
CA GLU A 139 11.96 -2.15 23.73
C GLU A 139 11.56 -1.77 25.14
N ILE A 140 10.42 -2.26 25.60
CA ILE A 140 9.95 -2.05 26.96
C ILE A 140 9.52 -3.39 27.56
N ASP A 141 9.82 -3.56 28.82
CA ASP A 141 9.32 -4.66 29.63
C ASP A 141 8.93 -4.16 31.02
N GLU A 142 8.69 -5.04 31.98
CA GLU A 142 8.28 -4.66 33.32
C GLU A 142 9.33 -3.80 34.05
N ASP A 143 10.60 -3.99 33.73
CA ASP A 143 11.74 -3.42 34.48
C ASP A 143 12.60 -2.48 33.63
N CYS A 144 12.54 -2.53 32.31
CA CYS A 144 13.47 -1.84 31.43
C CYS A 144 12.78 -1.04 30.33
N TYR A 145 13.38 0.09 30.01
CA TYR A 145 13.11 0.93 28.81
C TYR A 145 14.42 1.05 28.03
N ILE A 146 14.47 0.46 26.82
CA ILE A 146 15.69 0.29 26.04
C ILE A 146 15.54 0.97 24.68
N PHE A 147 16.46 1.88 24.36
CA PHE A 147 16.52 2.58 23.08
C PHE A 147 17.34 1.82 22.03
N ALA A 148 17.08 2.07 20.77
CA ALA A 148 17.81 1.50 19.62
C ALA A 148 19.33 1.73 19.66
N ASP A 149 19.79 2.80 20.31
CA ASP A 149 21.21 3.12 20.47
C ASP A 149 21.88 2.38 21.64
N GLY A 150 21.13 1.49 22.30
CA GLY A 150 21.62 0.67 23.43
C GLY A 150 21.55 1.37 24.79
N ARG A 151 21.08 2.62 24.87
CA ARG A 151 20.78 3.22 26.17
C ARG A 151 19.63 2.49 26.82
N GLN A 152 19.79 2.12 28.06
CA GLN A 152 18.77 1.41 28.83
C GLN A 152 18.55 2.06 30.19
N PHE A 153 17.29 2.08 30.61
CA PHE A 153 16.84 2.62 31.86
C PHE A 153 16.00 1.54 32.56
N CYS A 154 16.63 0.86 33.51
CA CYS A 154 16.03 -0.29 34.17
C CYS A 154 15.87 -0.02 35.67
N THR A 155 14.87 -0.67 36.26
CA THR A 155 14.68 -0.75 37.71
C THR A 155 15.95 -1.31 38.37
N ASN A 156 16.41 -0.68 39.44
CA ASN A 156 17.54 -1.10 40.24
C ASN A 156 17.35 -0.65 41.73
N GLU A 157 18.41 -0.68 42.55
CA GLU A 157 18.33 -0.32 43.97
C GLU A 157 17.95 1.16 44.19
N ASP A 158 18.32 2.07 43.25
CA ASP A 158 18.13 3.51 43.39
C ASP A 158 16.90 4.03 42.64
N TYR A 159 16.49 3.35 41.57
CA TYR A 159 15.44 3.81 40.62
C TYR A 159 14.48 2.68 40.30
N SER A 160 13.23 3.04 40.03
CA SER A 160 12.21 2.10 39.54
C SER A 160 11.46 2.68 38.34
N LEU A 161 11.38 1.88 37.27
CA LEU A 161 10.50 2.17 36.11
C LEU A 161 9.06 1.94 36.53
N LYS A 162 8.19 2.86 36.22
CA LYS A 162 6.76 2.81 36.60
C LYS A 162 5.88 3.13 35.42
N TYR A 163 4.78 2.42 35.32
CA TYR A 163 3.76 2.60 34.31
C TYR A 163 2.44 2.99 34.94
N PHE A 164 1.75 3.95 34.32
CA PHE A 164 0.45 4.38 34.75
C PHE A 164 -0.49 4.52 33.54
N ILE A 165 -1.71 4.03 33.68
CA ILE A 165 -2.80 4.24 32.74
C ILE A 165 -3.93 4.93 33.49
N ASN A 166 -4.33 6.11 33.03
CA ASN A 166 -5.37 6.95 33.64
C ASN A 166 -5.13 7.22 35.14
N GLY A 167 -3.86 7.36 35.53
CA GLY A 167 -3.44 7.58 36.91
C GLY A 167 -3.38 6.33 37.78
N THR A 168 -3.71 5.16 37.25
CA THR A 168 -3.60 3.88 37.96
C THR A 168 -2.27 3.22 37.59
N SER A 169 -1.49 2.82 38.62
CA SER A 169 -0.23 2.08 38.41
C SER A 169 -0.52 0.69 37.86
N VAL A 170 0.26 0.27 36.84
CA VAL A 170 0.24 -1.06 36.26
C VAL A 170 1.65 -1.63 36.19
N ASN A 171 1.80 -2.94 36.14
CA ASN A 171 3.13 -3.58 36.09
C ASN A 171 3.74 -3.54 34.67
N SER A 172 2.91 -3.61 33.64
CA SER A 172 3.33 -3.58 32.24
C SER A 172 2.26 -2.89 31.40
N ILE A 173 2.68 -2.33 30.27
CA ILE A 173 1.79 -1.72 29.26
C ILE A 173 1.89 -2.40 27.89
N ASN A 174 2.71 -3.44 27.76
CA ASN A 174 3.00 -4.07 26.46
C ASN A 174 1.74 -4.51 25.73
N ASP A 175 0.89 -5.26 26.40
CA ASP A 175 -0.35 -5.79 25.82
C ASP A 175 -1.51 -4.79 25.85
N TYR A 176 -1.26 -3.58 26.31
CA TYR A 176 -2.31 -2.58 26.42
C TYR A 176 -2.69 -2.01 25.07
N VAL A 177 -3.98 -2.04 24.77
CA VAL A 177 -4.60 -1.42 23.59
C VAL A 177 -5.21 -0.10 24.03
N VAL A 178 -4.62 1.02 23.61
CA VAL A 178 -5.08 2.36 24.00
C VAL A 178 -6.51 2.62 23.56
N GLN A 179 -7.27 3.28 24.41
CA GLN A 179 -8.63 3.73 24.16
C GLN A 179 -8.64 5.25 24.01
N ASP A 180 -9.72 5.78 23.46
CA ASP A 180 -9.89 7.22 23.31
C ASP A 180 -9.81 7.94 24.67
N ASP A 181 -9.14 9.10 24.68
CA ASP A 181 -8.88 9.91 25.88
C ASP A 181 -7.99 9.27 26.97
N ASP A 182 -7.36 8.11 26.71
CA ASP A 182 -6.43 7.51 27.65
C ASP A 182 -5.22 8.42 27.93
N ARG A 183 -4.71 8.31 29.14
CA ARG A 183 -3.50 9.00 29.61
C ARG A 183 -2.49 8.00 30.13
N ILE A 184 -1.37 7.91 29.41
CA ILE A 184 -0.31 6.96 29.69
C ILE A 184 0.92 7.72 30.20
N LEU A 185 1.44 7.29 31.33
CA LEU A 185 2.68 7.82 31.90
C LEU A 185 3.68 6.67 32.10
N ILE A 186 4.88 6.87 31.59
CA ILE A 186 6.08 6.05 31.86
C ILE A 186 7.07 6.93 32.62
N SER A 187 7.53 6.49 33.78
CA SER A 187 8.38 7.33 34.64
C SER A 187 9.33 6.49 35.48
#